data_21fc5b5138da4ae4fec016822c4f732f
#
_entry.id   21fc5b5138da4ae4fec016822c4f732f
#
_cell.length_a   1.000
_cell.length_b   1.000
_cell.length_c   1.000
_cell.angle_alpha   90.00
_cell.angle_beta   90.00
_cell.angle_gamma   90.00
#
_symmetry.space_group_name_H-M   'P 1'
#
loop_
_entity.id
_entity.type
_entity.pdbx_description
1 polymer ?
#
loop_
_entity_poly.entity_id
_entity_poly.type
_entity_poly.pdbx_seq_one_letter_code
_entity_poly.pdbx_strand_id
1 'polypeptide(L)'
;MRKLLARQNDIRLSIVFGSVADGRETAESDLDIAVLADGPLAPERKIALIEALADACGRPIDLIDLSTTGEPLLGRILQEGTRLTGSNSTWATLVSKHLFDAADFLPYRNRMLKERREAWTKQ
;
A
#
# COMPACT_ATOMS: atom_id res chain seq x y z
N MET A 1 -8.68 14.02 8.33
CA MET A 1 -7.77 12.91 8.04
C MET A 1 -6.42 13.37 7.49
N ARG A 2 -6.41 14.13 6.41
CA ARG A 2 -5.15 14.65 5.83
C ARG A 2 -4.34 15.47 6.82
N LYS A 3 -4.99 16.37 7.56
CA LYS A 3 -4.32 17.20 8.57
C LYS A 3 -3.72 16.37 9.70
N LEU A 4 -4.44 15.32 10.14
CA LEU A 4 -3.96 14.42 11.18
C LEU A 4 -2.70 13.70 10.71
N LEU A 5 -2.71 13.14 9.50
CA LEU A 5 -1.57 12.44 8.93
C LEU A 5 -0.38 13.37 8.70
N ALA A 6 -0.63 14.59 8.24
CA ALA A 6 0.43 15.58 8.03
C ALA A 6 1.15 15.99 9.33
N ARG A 7 0.50 15.86 10.48
CA ARG A 7 1.08 16.19 11.79
C ARG A 7 1.94 15.06 12.36
N GLN A 8 1.86 13.85 11.78
CA GLN A 8 2.63 12.70 12.26
C GLN A 8 4.05 12.77 11.69
N ASN A 9 5.02 13.11 12.52
CA ASN A 9 6.41 13.32 12.07
C ASN A 9 7.05 12.04 11.52
N ASP A 10 6.58 10.88 11.94
CA ASP A 10 7.09 9.58 11.51
C ASP A 10 6.44 9.07 10.24
N ILE A 11 5.34 9.68 9.76
CA ILE A 11 4.63 9.26 8.55
C ILE A 11 5.08 10.12 7.38
N ARG A 12 5.75 9.52 6.41
CA ARG A 12 6.32 10.20 5.25
C ARG A 12 5.38 10.25 4.06
N LEU A 13 4.45 9.30 3.97
CA LEU A 13 3.50 9.21 2.86
C LEU A 13 2.23 8.53 3.35
N SER A 14 1.10 8.96 2.82
CA SER A 14 -0.18 8.28 3.06
C SER A 14 -1.04 8.28 1.81
N ILE A 15 -1.75 7.17 1.60
CA ILE A 15 -2.57 6.91 0.42
C ILE A 15 -3.90 6.32 0.88
N VAL A 16 -5.01 6.86 0.39
CA VAL A 16 -6.32 6.20 0.54
C VAL A 16 -6.58 5.36 -0.71
N PHE A 17 -7.09 4.15 -0.51
CA PHE A 17 -7.38 3.24 -1.62
C PHE A 17 -8.62 2.41 -1.32
N GLY A 18 -8.93 1.44 -2.18
CA GLY A 18 -10.09 0.57 -2.03
C GLY A 18 -11.39 1.26 -2.42
N SER A 19 -12.49 0.87 -1.77
CA SER A 19 -13.84 1.34 -2.13
C SER A 19 -14.02 2.84 -1.99
N VAL A 20 -13.36 3.48 -1.04
CA VAL A 20 -13.42 4.94 -0.84
C VAL A 20 -12.78 5.66 -2.02
N ALA A 21 -11.59 5.21 -2.46
CA ALA A 21 -10.90 5.81 -3.61
C ALA A 21 -11.70 5.66 -4.90
N ASP A 22 -12.44 4.55 -5.04
CA ASP A 22 -13.27 4.27 -6.22
C ASP A 22 -14.65 4.94 -6.18
N GLY A 23 -14.98 5.61 -5.09
CA GLY A 23 -16.30 6.25 -4.93
C GLY A 23 -17.44 5.26 -4.66
N ARG A 24 -17.13 4.01 -4.33
CA ARG A 24 -18.13 2.96 -4.01
C ARG A 24 -18.38 2.82 -2.52
N GLU A 25 -17.97 3.80 -1.75
CA GLU A 25 -18.11 3.77 -0.31
C GLU A 25 -19.55 3.87 0.17
N THR A 26 -19.81 3.23 1.30
CA THR A 26 -20.99 3.50 2.13
C THR A 26 -20.51 4.08 3.46
N ALA A 27 -21.42 4.65 4.25
CA ALA A 27 -21.06 5.24 5.55
C ALA A 27 -20.45 4.22 6.52
N GLU A 28 -20.70 2.93 6.31
CA GLU A 28 -20.21 1.84 7.16
C GLU A 28 -18.99 1.13 6.59
N SER A 29 -18.55 1.49 5.39
CA SER A 29 -17.38 0.87 4.77
C SER A 29 -16.11 1.19 5.53
N ASP A 30 -15.22 0.18 5.63
CA ASP A 30 -13.87 0.39 6.13
C ASP A 30 -13.12 1.36 5.22
N LEU A 31 -12.29 2.20 5.85
CA LEU A 31 -11.44 3.11 5.11
C LEU A 31 -10.06 2.47 4.99
N ASP A 32 -9.65 2.18 3.76
CA ASP A 32 -8.35 1.57 3.48
C ASP A 32 -7.30 2.66 3.32
N ILE A 33 -6.33 2.68 4.25
CA ILE A 33 -5.25 3.67 4.25
C ILE A 33 -3.92 2.95 4.30
N ALA A 34 -3.01 3.32 3.40
CA ALA A 34 -1.64 2.86 3.42
C ALA A 34 -0.72 4.00 3.84
N VAL A 35 0.22 3.71 4.72
CA VAL A 35 1.17 4.69 5.23
C VAL A 35 2.60 4.18 5.08
N LEU A 36 3.52 5.10 4.80
CA LEU A 36 4.96 4.84 4.80
C LEU A 36 5.59 5.66 5.93
N ALA A 37 6.16 4.97 6.90
CA ALA A 37 6.92 5.58 7.98
C ALA A 37 8.43 5.47 7.69
N ASP A 38 9.26 5.89 8.64
CA ASP A 38 10.72 5.77 8.51
C ASP A 38 11.23 4.33 8.57
N GLY A 39 10.38 3.41 8.98
CA GLY A 39 10.63 1.98 9.03
C GLY A 39 9.34 1.27 9.36
N PRO A 40 9.37 -0.07 9.56
CA PRO A 40 8.16 -0.80 9.94
C PRO A 40 7.52 -0.21 11.19
N LEU A 41 6.20 -0.08 11.18
CA LEU A 41 5.45 0.42 12.34
C LEU A 41 5.46 -0.61 13.46
N ALA A 42 5.81 -0.17 14.68
CA ALA A 42 5.64 -0.99 15.87
C ALA A 42 4.14 -1.26 16.08
N PRO A 43 3.75 -2.43 16.64
CA PRO A 43 2.34 -2.75 16.85
C PRO A 43 1.58 -1.69 17.64
N GLU A 44 2.18 -1.13 18.68
CA GLU A 44 1.57 -0.09 19.52
C GLU A 44 1.32 1.19 18.72
N ARG A 45 2.28 1.56 17.87
CA ARG A 45 2.17 2.75 17.01
C ARG A 45 1.08 2.56 15.97
N LYS A 46 1.00 1.37 15.38
CA LYS A 46 -0.03 1.03 14.41
C LYS A 46 -1.43 1.14 15.03
N ILE A 47 -1.63 0.58 16.22
CA ILE A 47 -2.90 0.64 16.95
C ILE A 47 -3.27 2.09 17.26
N ALA A 48 -2.32 2.87 17.77
CA ALA A 48 -2.56 4.28 18.10
C ALA A 48 -2.98 5.08 16.86
N LEU A 49 -2.33 4.84 15.73
CA LEU A 49 -2.65 5.52 14.48
C LEU A 49 -4.04 5.11 13.94
N ILE A 50 -4.37 3.82 14.02
CA ILE A 50 -5.70 3.31 13.65
C ILE A 50 -6.78 3.99 14.49
N GLU A 51 -6.60 4.05 15.80
CA GLU A 51 -7.57 4.67 16.70
C GLU A 51 -7.74 6.16 16.41
N ALA A 52 -6.65 6.88 16.22
CA ALA A 52 -6.69 8.30 15.89
C ALA A 52 -7.41 8.58 14.58
N LEU A 53 -7.12 7.77 13.55
CA LEU A 53 -7.77 7.89 12.25
C LEU A 53 -9.24 7.51 12.30
N ALA A 54 -9.59 6.46 13.03
CA ALA A 54 -10.98 6.04 13.20
C ALA A 54 -11.80 7.13 13.89
N ASP A 55 -11.26 7.75 14.93
CA ASP A 55 -11.91 8.86 15.62
C ASP A 55 -12.11 10.06 14.70
N ALA A 56 -11.11 10.39 13.91
CA ALA A 56 -11.16 11.53 12.99
C ALA A 56 -12.13 11.32 11.83
N CYS A 57 -12.28 10.09 11.36
CA CYS A 57 -13.08 9.76 10.18
C CYS A 57 -14.47 9.21 10.49
N GLY A 58 -14.70 8.78 11.73
CA GLY A 58 -15.95 8.15 12.13
C GLY A 58 -16.20 6.80 11.46
N ARG A 59 -15.12 6.08 11.07
CA ARG A 59 -15.18 4.79 10.36
C ARG A 59 -14.10 3.86 10.87
N PRO A 60 -14.30 2.54 10.74
CA PRO A 60 -13.22 1.59 10.92
C PRO A 60 -12.10 1.85 9.91
N ILE A 61 -10.86 1.67 10.35
CA ILE A 61 -9.68 1.91 9.53
C ILE A 61 -8.95 0.58 9.29
N ASP A 62 -8.69 0.27 8.02
CA ASP A 62 -7.80 -0.80 7.62
C ASP A 62 -6.46 -0.16 7.24
N LEU A 63 -5.45 -0.31 8.09
CA LEU A 63 -4.16 0.36 7.93
C LEU A 63 -3.11 -0.62 7.41
N ILE A 64 -2.49 -0.25 6.31
CA ILE A 64 -1.43 -1.03 5.68
C ILE A 64 -0.10 -0.28 5.81
N ASP A 65 0.93 -1.01 6.23
CA ASP A 65 2.30 -0.50 6.33
C ASP A 65 3.03 -0.74 5.01
N LEU A 66 3.28 0.34 4.27
CA LEU A 66 3.94 0.26 2.96
C LEU A 66 5.38 -0.20 3.03
N SER A 67 6.03 -0.09 4.19
CA SER A 67 7.43 -0.54 4.33
C SER A 67 7.56 -2.06 4.29
N THR A 68 6.48 -2.78 4.60
CA THR A 68 6.44 -4.25 4.62
C THR A 68 5.55 -4.86 3.55
N THR A 69 4.88 -4.03 2.75
CA THR A 69 3.96 -4.49 1.71
C THR A 69 4.73 -4.85 0.44
N GLY A 70 4.50 -6.05 -0.07
CA GLY A 70 5.09 -6.52 -1.33
C GLY A 70 4.11 -6.47 -2.49
N GLU A 71 4.54 -7.04 -3.62
CA GLU A 71 3.74 -7.16 -4.83
C GLU A 71 2.80 -8.39 -4.74
N PRO A 72 1.63 -8.36 -5.41
CA PRO A 72 1.14 -7.29 -6.30
C PRO A 72 0.38 -6.17 -5.58
N LEU A 73 0.20 -6.23 -4.28
CA LEU A 73 -0.61 -5.26 -3.53
C LEU A 73 -0.03 -3.85 -3.62
N LEU A 74 1.29 -3.71 -3.51
CA LEU A 74 1.95 -2.40 -3.60
C LEU A 74 1.61 -1.71 -4.92
N GLY A 75 1.70 -2.43 -6.04
CA GLY A 75 1.37 -1.88 -7.36
C GLY A 75 -0.08 -1.42 -7.45
N ARG A 76 -1.01 -2.19 -6.89
CA ARG A 76 -2.43 -1.82 -6.88
C ARG A 76 -2.68 -0.55 -6.08
N ILE A 77 -2.07 -0.44 -4.90
CA ILE A 77 -2.21 0.76 -4.06
C ILE A 77 -1.69 1.99 -4.79
N LEU A 78 -0.53 1.90 -5.45
CA LEU A 78 0.06 3.02 -6.17
C LEU A 78 -0.76 3.43 -7.41
N GLN A 79 -1.36 2.46 -8.10
CA GLN A 79 -2.13 2.73 -9.32
C GLN A 79 -3.56 3.22 -9.03
N GLU A 80 -4.21 2.63 -8.04
CA GLU A 80 -5.63 2.88 -7.75
C GLU A 80 -5.86 3.88 -6.62
N GLY A 81 -4.86 4.08 -5.75
CA GLY A 81 -4.99 4.93 -4.59
C GLY A 81 -4.80 6.41 -4.89
N THR A 82 -5.22 7.23 -3.93
CA THR A 82 -5.05 8.67 -3.97
C THR A 82 -4.10 9.08 -2.84
N ARG A 83 -3.01 9.76 -3.20
CA ARG A 83 -2.06 10.25 -2.22
C ARG A 83 -2.69 11.38 -1.39
N LEU A 84 -2.65 11.22 -0.07
CA LEU A 84 -3.15 12.23 0.88
C LEU A 84 -2.03 13.15 1.35
N THR A 85 -0.88 12.58 1.73
CA THR A 85 0.28 13.32 2.22
C THR A 85 1.55 12.69 1.65
N GLY A 86 2.62 13.45 1.68
CA GLY A 86 3.94 12.99 1.25
C GLY A 86 4.49 13.79 0.08
N SER A 87 5.81 13.87 -0.01
CA SER A 87 6.50 14.60 -1.07
C SER A 87 6.54 13.82 -2.37
N ASN A 88 6.74 14.52 -3.48
CA ASN A 88 6.96 13.89 -4.78
C ASN A 88 8.20 12.99 -4.76
N SER A 89 9.22 13.37 -4.02
CA SER A 89 10.45 12.58 -3.87
C SER A 89 10.18 11.24 -3.19
N THR A 90 9.43 11.25 -2.09
CA THR A 90 9.03 10.02 -1.39
C THR A 90 8.17 9.13 -2.27
N TRP A 91 7.21 9.72 -2.99
CA TRP A 91 6.36 9.01 -3.93
C TRP A 91 7.18 8.35 -5.03
N ALA A 92 8.12 9.09 -5.64
CA ALA A 92 8.96 8.57 -6.71
C ALA A 92 9.85 7.42 -6.22
N THR A 93 10.37 7.49 -4.99
CA THR A 93 11.15 6.41 -4.40
C THR A 93 10.31 5.14 -4.26
N LEU A 94 9.08 5.26 -3.82
CA LEU A 94 8.18 4.11 -3.65
C LEU A 94 7.78 3.51 -5.00
N VAL A 95 7.50 4.35 -5.99
CA VAL A 95 7.20 3.88 -7.36
C VAL A 95 8.40 3.15 -7.95
N SER A 96 9.61 3.64 -7.73
CA SER A 96 10.84 2.98 -8.19
C SER A 96 11.00 1.60 -7.54
N LYS A 97 10.71 1.48 -6.24
CA LYS A 97 10.73 0.19 -5.55
C LYS A 97 9.74 -0.78 -6.18
N HIS A 98 8.52 -0.32 -6.45
CA HIS A 98 7.48 -1.13 -7.10
C HIS A 98 7.95 -1.64 -8.45
N LEU A 99 8.51 -0.76 -9.28
CA LEU A 99 8.99 -1.14 -10.62
C LEU A 99 10.13 -2.15 -10.55
N PHE A 100 11.02 -2.00 -9.59
CA PHE A 100 12.11 -2.94 -9.35
C PHE A 100 11.60 -4.31 -8.93
N ASP A 101 10.73 -4.35 -7.93
CA ASP A 101 10.17 -5.59 -7.41
C ASP A 101 9.32 -6.32 -8.47
N ALA A 102 8.54 -5.58 -9.25
CA ALA A 102 7.76 -6.14 -10.35
C ALA A 102 8.65 -6.70 -11.46
N ALA A 103 9.75 -6.02 -11.79
CA ALA A 103 10.69 -6.48 -12.80
C ALA A 103 11.38 -7.78 -12.39
N ASP A 104 11.71 -7.94 -11.11
CA ASP A 104 12.29 -9.18 -10.58
C ASP A 104 11.28 -10.32 -10.56
N PHE A 105 10.03 -10.02 -10.21
CA PHE A 105 8.96 -11.00 -10.08
C PHE A 105 8.55 -11.59 -11.43
N LEU A 106 8.39 -10.77 -12.46
CA LEU A 106 7.90 -11.21 -13.77
C LEU A 106 8.84 -12.20 -14.50
N PRO A 107 10.16 -11.97 -14.58
CA PRO A 107 11.07 -12.94 -15.20
C PRO A 107 11.06 -14.29 -14.50
N TYR A 108 11.00 -14.31 -13.18
CA TYR A 108 10.94 -15.56 -12.41
C TYR A 108 9.67 -16.34 -12.73
N ARG A 109 8.52 -15.67 -12.74
CA ARG A 109 7.23 -16.28 -13.08
C ARG A 109 7.24 -16.86 -14.49
N ASN A 110 7.76 -16.10 -15.46
CA ASN A 110 7.83 -16.53 -16.86
C ASN A 110 8.72 -17.75 -17.01
N ARG A 111 9.85 -17.78 -16.30
CA ARG A 111 10.75 -18.93 -16.31
C ARG A 111 10.08 -20.19 -15.76
N MET A 112 9.36 -20.09 -14.66
CA MET A 112 8.61 -21.22 -14.10
C MET A 112 7.58 -21.77 -15.07
N LEU A 113 6.82 -20.91 -15.74
CA LEU A 113 5.82 -21.31 -16.73
C LEU A 113 6.47 -21.99 -17.93
N LYS A 114 7.62 -21.51 -18.39
CA LYS A 114 8.37 -22.12 -19.48
C LYS A 114 8.88 -23.51 -19.11
N GLU A 115 9.44 -23.68 -17.93
CA GLU A 115 9.91 -24.98 -17.43
C GLU A 115 8.77 -25.99 -17.35
N ARG A 116 7.62 -25.60 -16.88
CA ARG A 116 6.43 -26.46 -16.85
C ARG A 116 5.98 -26.88 -18.23
N ARG A 117 6.01 -25.97 -19.19
CA ARG A 117 5.64 -26.25 -20.58
C ARG A 117 6.61 -27.25 -21.21
N GLU A 118 7.91 -27.08 -21.01
CA GLU A 118 8.93 -27.99 -21.51
C GLU A 118 8.80 -29.39 -20.93
N ALA A 119 8.49 -29.49 -19.62
CA ALA A 119 8.23 -30.77 -18.98
C ALA A 119 7.03 -31.51 -19.60
N TRP A 120 5.98 -30.77 -19.99
CA TRP A 120 4.82 -31.36 -20.67
C TRP A 120 5.13 -31.84 -22.08
N THR A 121 5.93 -31.10 -22.84
CA THR A 121 6.23 -31.44 -24.24
C THR A 121 7.22 -32.59 -24.37
N LYS A 122 7.97 -32.91 -23.31
CA LYS A 122 8.92 -34.03 -23.33
C LYS A 122 8.26 -35.40 -23.03
N GLN A 123 7.00 -35.40 -22.70
CA GLN A 123 6.22 -36.62 -22.51
C GLN A 123 5.41 -36.89 -23.76
#